data_07278a85b7b4b23d174e9b7c90cefbd7
#
_entry.id   07278a85b7b4b23d174e9b7c90cefbd7
#
_cell.length_a   1.000
_cell.length_b   1.000
_cell.length_c   1.000
_cell.angle_alpha   90.00
_cell.angle_beta   90.00
_cell.angle_gamma   90.00
#
_symmetry.space_group_name_H-M   'P 1'
#
loop_
_entity.id
_entity.type
_entity.pdbx_description
1 polymer ?
#
loop_
_entity_poly.entity_id
_entity_poly.type
_entity_poly.pdbx_seq_one_letter_code
_entity_poly.pdbx_strand_id
1 'polypeptide(L)'
;MCIRDRTFDEEMAQNADMLRRSRRAKEQSMMGGSSDSAPQAPTGDAVPAGSAMAAAAGKHKEPHREPHKEQKEERDPPVSMGNLIGEGHTNYVLMYHMLTGIRIGVSRCWARPKTPLTNEDFSAKYKFTFDIIGNELAPSSNYDFKFKDYAPAVFRELRENFHLDTADYLLSLTAKYILSELGSPGKSGSFFYFSRDYRFIIKTIRHREHKFLMKILKAYYMHVRENPHTLLSQFYGLHRVKLPGGRKIHFVVMNNLFPPHRDIHEMYDLKGSVAHREQTSSNKGAVLKDMNW
;
A
#
# COMPACT_ATOMS: atom_id res chain seq x y z
N MET A 1 -5.90 -2.10 26.12
CA MET A 1 -5.43 -2.81 24.91
C MET A 1 -6.09 -4.16 24.87
N CYS A 2 -7.09 -4.33 24.00
CA CYS A 2 -7.99 -5.48 24.03
C CYS A 2 -7.29 -6.71 23.44
N ILE A 3 -7.53 -7.91 24.00
CA ILE A 3 -6.95 -9.19 23.55
C ILE A 3 -7.23 -9.45 22.04
N ARG A 4 -8.29 -8.84 21.46
CA ARG A 4 -8.63 -8.91 20.03
C ARG A 4 -7.67 -8.19 19.10
N ASP A 5 -7.01 -7.12 19.55
CA ASP A 5 -6.09 -6.37 18.69
C ASP A 5 -4.79 -7.11 18.46
N ARG A 6 -4.35 -7.92 19.43
CA ARG A 6 -3.13 -8.73 19.31
C ARG A 6 -3.26 -9.86 18.28
N THR A 7 -4.37 -10.58 18.30
CA THR A 7 -4.62 -11.66 17.34
C THR A 7 -4.72 -11.16 15.89
N PHE A 8 -5.26 -9.96 15.70
CA PHE A 8 -5.37 -9.34 14.37
C PHE A 8 -4.02 -8.92 13.81
N ASP A 9 -3.17 -8.26 14.62
CA ASP A 9 -1.82 -7.88 14.22
C ASP A 9 -0.95 -9.11 13.94
N GLU A 10 -1.15 -10.21 14.68
CA GLU A 10 -0.49 -11.51 14.46
C GLU A 10 -0.96 -12.17 13.16
N GLU A 11 -2.26 -12.17 12.86
CA GLU A 11 -2.80 -12.68 11.58
C GLU A 11 -2.29 -11.87 10.38
N MET A 12 -2.21 -10.56 10.51
CA MET A 12 -1.68 -9.70 9.45
C MET A 12 -0.19 -9.92 9.23
N ALA A 13 0.58 -10.06 10.31
CA ALA A 13 2.00 -10.39 10.23
C ALA A 13 2.22 -11.77 9.60
N GLN A 14 1.43 -12.78 9.97
CA GLN A 14 1.47 -14.12 9.38
C GLN A 14 1.08 -14.10 7.89
N ASN A 15 0.05 -13.35 7.51
CA ASN A 15 -0.33 -13.19 6.11
C ASN A 15 0.74 -12.48 5.29
N ALA A 16 1.35 -11.42 5.83
CA ALA A 16 2.45 -10.72 5.18
C ALA A 16 3.69 -11.64 5.02
N ASP A 17 4.01 -12.43 6.03
CA ASP A 17 5.11 -13.39 5.97
C ASP A 17 4.85 -14.54 5.02
N MET A 18 3.63 -15.05 4.95
CA MET A 18 3.22 -16.07 3.99
C MET A 18 3.34 -15.54 2.55
N LEU A 19 2.92 -14.31 2.30
CA LEU A 19 3.08 -13.63 1.02
C LEU A 19 4.56 -13.45 0.63
N ARG A 20 5.42 -13.05 1.57
CA ARG A 20 6.87 -12.92 1.36
C ARG A 20 7.55 -14.26 1.10
N ARG A 21 7.19 -15.32 1.82
CA ARG A 21 7.72 -16.69 1.61
C ARG A 21 7.33 -17.24 0.25
N SER A 22 6.08 -17.04 -0.18
CA SER A 22 5.59 -17.44 -1.51
C SER A 22 6.34 -16.73 -2.65
N ARG A 23 6.70 -15.45 -2.46
CA ARG A 23 7.49 -14.68 -3.43
C ARG A 23 8.92 -15.22 -3.51
N ARG A 24 9.60 -15.43 -2.37
CA ARG A 24 10.96 -16.00 -2.33
C ARG A 24 11.03 -17.38 -2.95
N ALA A 25 10.02 -18.23 -2.70
CA ALA A 25 9.94 -19.55 -3.32
C ALA A 25 9.80 -19.47 -4.86
N LYS A 26 9.04 -18.49 -5.38
CA LYS A 26 8.94 -18.23 -6.83
C LYS A 26 10.24 -17.70 -7.42
N GLU A 27 10.91 -16.78 -6.75
CA GLU A 27 12.19 -16.23 -7.18
C GLU A 27 13.28 -17.32 -7.21
N GLN A 28 13.32 -18.20 -6.20
CA GLN A 28 14.24 -19.34 -6.15
C GLN A 28 13.93 -20.39 -7.24
N SER A 29 12.66 -20.63 -7.54
CA SER A 29 12.24 -21.53 -8.65
C SER A 29 12.61 -20.97 -10.02
N MET A 30 12.71 -19.65 -10.19
CA MET A 30 13.12 -19.02 -11.43
C MET A 30 14.65 -18.96 -11.59
N MET A 31 15.43 -18.99 -10.50
CA MET A 31 16.90 -18.96 -10.54
C MET A 31 17.53 -20.37 -10.54
N GLY A 32 16.74 -21.45 -10.30
CA GLY A 32 17.21 -22.84 -10.21
C GLY A 32 17.34 -23.60 -11.52
N GLY A 33 17.31 -22.95 -12.67
CA GLY A 33 17.38 -23.57 -13.99
C GLY A 33 18.64 -23.22 -14.76
N SER A 34 19.82 -23.63 -14.32
CA SER A 34 20.99 -23.80 -15.19
C SER A 34 22.24 -24.21 -14.40
N SER A 35 22.58 -25.47 -14.37
CA SER A 35 23.97 -25.98 -14.57
C SER A 35 23.99 -27.49 -14.39
N ASP A 36 24.00 -28.18 -15.52
CA ASP A 36 24.57 -29.51 -15.66
C ASP A 36 26.09 -29.43 -15.51
N SER A 37 26.67 -30.30 -14.71
CA SER A 37 27.78 -31.15 -15.11
C SER A 37 28.38 -31.94 -13.94
N ALA A 38 28.77 -33.13 -14.28
CA ALA A 38 29.02 -34.37 -13.62
C ALA A 38 30.25 -34.44 -12.66
N PRO A 39 30.43 -35.64 -12.03
CA PRO A 39 31.14 -35.82 -10.76
C PRO A 39 32.58 -36.30 -10.91
N GLN A 40 33.42 -36.04 -9.92
CA GLN A 40 34.61 -36.85 -9.63
C GLN A 40 34.91 -36.90 -8.13
N ALA A 41 35.05 -38.11 -7.63
CA ALA A 41 35.53 -38.48 -6.29
C ALA A 41 37.00 -38.94 -6.40
N PRO A 42 37.56 -39.53 -5.33
CA PRO A 42 38.25 -38.92 -4.17
C PRO A 42 39.70 -39.44 -4.01
N THR A 43 40.51 -38.83 -3.18
CA THR A 43 41.67 -39.40 -2.48
C THR A 43 42.21 -38.29 -1.59
N GLY A 44 42.61 -38.40 -0.33
CA GLY A 44 43.20 -39.43 0.48
C GLY A 44 44.18 -38.75 1.39
N ASP A 45 44.11 -39.01 2.67
CA ASP A 45 45.14 -39.12 3.69
C ASP A 45 45.98 -37.94 4.19
N ALA A 46 45.98 -37.86 5.51
CA ALA A 46 47.06 -37.82 6.50
C ALA A 46 47.23 -36.57 7.37
N VAL A 47 46.99 -36.77 8.64
CA VAL A 47 47.52 -36.07 9.84
C VAL A 47 48.98 -36.55 10.07
N PRO A 48 49.92 -35.92 10.79
CA PRO A 48 49.76 -35.49 12.18
C PRO A 48 50.63 -34.32 12.71
N ALA A 49 50.16 -33.83 13.87
CA ALA A 49 50.89 -33.52 15.13
C ALA A 49 52.11 -32.58 15.19
N GLY A 50 52.05 -31.70 16.18
CA GLY A 50 53.20 -31.46 17.04
C GLY A 50 53.47 -30.06 17.53
N SER A 51 53.24 -29.85 18.85
CA SER A 51 54.11 -29.23 19.82
C SER A 51 54.19 -27.71 19.91
N ALA A 52 53.60 -27.09 20.90
CA ALA A 52 54.10 -26.63 22.21
C ALA A 52 55.26 -25.60 22.25
N MET A 53 55.05 -24.50 22.89
CA MET A 53 55.75 -23.75 23.96
C MET A 53 55.63 -22.25 23.78
N ALA A 54 55.06 -21.57 24.67
CA ALA A 54 55.41 -20.98 25.98
C ALA A 54 55.74 -19.48 25.90
N ALA A 55 54.94 -18.72 26.65
CA ALA A 55 55.24 -17.59 27.51
C ALA A 55 55.98 -16.35 26.98
N ALA A 56 55.29 -15.20 27.04
CA ALA A 56 55.82 -14.02 27.76
C ALA A 56 54.73 -12.96 27.97
N ALA A 57 54.63 -12.50 29.20
CA ALA A 57 53.73 -11.47 29.65
C ALA A 57 54.12 -10.07 29.14
N GLY A 58 53.23 -9.34 28.60
CA GLY A 58 53.36 -7.92 28.32
C GLY A 58 52.04 -7.20 28.68
N LYS A 59 52.06 -6.51 29.82
CA LYS A 59 51.00 -5.62 30.26
C LYS A 59 50.92 -4.43 29.32
N HIS A 60 49.91 -4.33 28.49
CA HIS A 60 49.52 -3.09 27.86
C HIS A 60 48.16 -2.63 28.41
N LYS A 61 48.20 -1.41 28.98
CA LYS A 61 47.04 -0.63 29.43
C LYS A 61 46.15 -0.39 28.25
N GLU A 62 44.89 -0.84 28.34
CA GLU A 62 43.80 -0.38 27.46
C GLU A 62 43.46 1.08 27.77
N PRO A 63 43.29 1.94 26.75
CA PRO A 63 42.71 3.25 26.96
C PRO A 63 41.20 3.10 27.15
N HIS A 64 40.67 3.68 28.21
CA HIS A 64 39.25 3.87 28.46
C HIS A 64 38.56 4.48 27.24
N ARG A 65 37.76 3.70 26.53
CA ARG A 65 36.76 4.18 25.57
C ARG A 65 35.58 4.67 26.39
N GLU A 66 35.37 5.97 26.41
CA GLU A 66 34.14 6.58 26.86
C GLU A 66 32.96 6.05 26.00
N PRO A 67 31.79 5.73 26.57
CA PRO A 67 30.66 5.31 25.79
C PRO A 67 30.19 6.51 24.96
N HIS A 68 30.29 6.40 23.63
CA HIS A 68 29.61 7.28 22.71
C HIS A 68 28.13 7.25 23.05
N LYS A 69 27.61 8.33 23.61
CA LYS A 69 26.20 8.61 23.68
C LYS A 69 25.71 8.63 22.26
N GLU A 70 25.02 7.56 21.83
CA GLU A 70 24.15 7.63 20.67
C GLU A 70 23.18 8.77 20.89
N GLN A 71 23.40 9.88 20.21
CA GLN A 71 22.42 10.91 20.04
C GLN A 71 21.26 10.24 19.26
N LYS A 72 20.21 9.86 19.99
CA LYS A 72 18.91 9.63 19.35
C LYS A 72 18.58 10.93 18.65
N GLU A 73 18.70 10.93 17.32
CA GLU A 73 18.03 11.91 16.49
C GLU A 73 16.57 11.90 16.91
N GLU A 74 16.15 12.91 17.62
CA GLU A 74 14.76 13.26 17.82
C GLU A 74 14.20 13.52 16.43
N ARG A 75 13.66 12.49 15.79
CA ARG A 75 12.89 12.66 14.56
C ARG A 75 11.67 13.47 14.93
N ASP A 76 11.58 14.65 14.36
CA ASP A 76 10.38 15.49 14.44
C ASP A 76 9.13 14.61 14.26
N PRO A 77 8.10 14.80 15.11
CA PRO A 77 6.88 14.01 14.99
C PRO A 77 6.34 14.15 13.57
N PRO A 78 5.93 13.05 12.93
CA PRO A 78 5.44 13.11 11.55
C PRO A 78 4.31 14.12 11.48
N VAL A 79 4.42 15.06 10.55
CA VAL A 79 3.40 16.09 10.29
C VAL A 79 2.07 15.40 10.09
N SER A 80 1.15 15.53 11.05
CA SER A 80 -0.18 14.92 10.99
C SER A 80 -1.02 15.69 9.96
N MET A 81 -1.19 15.12 8.77
CA MET A 81 -2.12 15.66 7.78
C MET A 81 -3.54 15.17 8.10
N GLY A 82 -4.36 16.05 8.69
CA GLY A 82 -5.77 15.77 8.99
C GLY A 82 -6.02 15.15 10.36
N ASN A 83 -7.28 14.83 10.63
CA ASN A 83 -7.72 14.23 11.89
C ASN A 83 -7.57 12.71 11.83
N LEU A 84 -6.97 12.11 12.86
CA LEU A 84 -6.91 10.66 12.98
C LEU A 84 -8.31 10.08 13.24
N ILE A 85 -8.67 9.06 12.47
CA ILE A 85 -9.92 8.32 12.66
C ILE A 85 -9.63 7.16 13.62
N GLY A 86 -9.96 7.34 14.90
CA GLY A 86 -9.92 6.29 15.92
C GLY A 86 -11.33 5.82 16.32
N GLU A 87 -11.40 4.89 17.27
CA GLU A 87 -12.66 4.49 17.90
C GLU A 87 -13.37 5.71 18.45
N GLY A 88 -14.69 5.85 18.16
CA GLY A 88 -15.49 7.03 18.52
C GLY A 88 -15.57 8.12 17.45
N HIS A 89 -14.75 8.08 16.39
CA HIS A 89 -14.89 9.01 15.29
C HIS A 89 -16.11 8.65 14.42
N THR A 90 -16.87 9.66 13.94
CA THR A 90 -18.09 9.46 13.14
C THR A 90 -17.86 8.57 11.90
N ASN A 91 -16.69 8.65 11.29
CA ASN A 91 -16.34 7.89 10.09
C ASN A 91 -15.58 6.59 10.37
N TYR A 92 -15.40 6.19 11.64
CA TYR A 92 -14.67 4.98 12.00
C TYR A 92 -15.28 3.72 11.37
N VAL A 93 -16.58 3.53 11.50
CA VAL A 93 -17.30 2.38 10.93
C VAL A 93 -17.15 2.34 9.40
N LEU A 94 -17.25 3.49 8.72
CA LEU A 94 -17.05 3.54 7.28
C LEU A 94 -15.61 3.17 6.88
N MET A 95 -14.63 3.71 7.58
CA MET A 95 -13.23 3.38 7.38
C MET A 95 -12.99 1.87 7.56
N TYR A 96 -13.49 1.30 8.66
CA TYR A 96 -13.40 -0.14 8.92
C TYR A 96 -13.95 -0.97 7.76
N HIS A 97 -15.14 -0.63 7.25
CA HIS A 97 -15.74 -1.31 6.11
C HIS A 97 -14.90 -1.21 4.83
N MET A 98 -14.34 -0.02 4.57
CA MET A 98 -13.47 0.19 3.40
C MET A 98 -12.21 -0.67 3.49
N LEU A 99 -11.51 -0.61 4.63
CA LEU A 99 -10.25 -1.33 4.82
C LEU A 99 -10.44 -2.85 4.85
N THR A 100 -11.46 -3.34 5.55
CA THR A 100 -11.80 -4.77 5.58
C THR A 100 -12.15 -5.27 4.17
N GLY A 101 -12.96 -4.51 3.43
CA GLY A 101 -13.32 -4.87 2.06
C GLY A 101 -12.13 -4.86 1.11
N ILE A 102 -11.23 -3.88 1.18
CA ILE A 102 -9.99 -3.83 0.40
C ILE A 102 -9.14 -5.06 0.72
N ARG A 103 -8.90 -5.32 2.02
CA ARG A 103 -8.09 -6.45 2.46
C ARG A 103 -8.57 -7.78 1.86
N ILE A 104 -9.84 -8.08 2.03
CA ILE A 104 -10.41 -9.35 1.53
C ILE A 104 -10.46 -9.39 0.01
N GLY A 105 -10.91 -8.31 -0.65
CA GLY A 105 -10.99 -8.25 -2.11
C GLY A 105 -9.64 -8.44 -2.79
N VAL A 106 -8.64 -7.68 -2.34
CA VAL A 106 -7.28 -7.73 -2.90
C VAL A 106 -6.60 -9.06 -2.60
N SER A 107 -6.68 -9.57 -1.35
CA SER A 107 -6.11 -10.88 -1.00
C SER A 107 -6.72 -12.02 -1.81
N ARG A 108 -8.04 -12.03 -2.02
CA ARG A 108 -8.74 -13.04 -2.83
C ARG A 108 -8.36 -12.96 -4.31
N CYS A 109 -8.22 -11.75 -4.84
CA CYS A 109 -7.75 -11.56 -6.22
C CYS A 109 -6.31 -12.04 -6.36
N TRP A 110 -5.44 -11.72 -5.38
CA TRP A 110 -4.04 -12.12 -5.40
C TRP A 110 -3.83 -13.63 -5.31
N ALA A 111 -4.64 -14.33 -4.48
CA ALA A 111 -4.58 -15.77 -4.32
C ALA A 111 -4.97 -16.56 -5.58
N ARG A 112 -5.64 -15.95 -6.55
CA ARG A 112 -6.00 -16.61 -7.81
C ARG A 112 -4.80 -16.65 -8.75
N PRO A 113 -4.65 -17.73 -9.54
CA PRO A 113 -3.67 -17.76 -10.61
C PRO A 113 -3.81 -16.56 -11.52
N LYS A 114 -2.69 -16.00 -11.96
CA LYS A 114 -2.68 -14.90 -12.92
C LYS A 114 -2.95 -15.46 -14.32
N THR A 115 -3.95 -14.91 -14.98
CA THR A 115 -4.29 -15.21 -16.39
C THR A 115 -4.19 -13.93 -17.21
N PRO A 116 -3.93 -14.00 -18.51
CA PRO A 116 -3.99 -12.84 -19.39
C PRO A 116 -5.35 -12.13 -19.27
N LEU A 117 -5.34 -10.79 -19.22
CA LEU A 117 -6.56 -10.01 -19.13
C LEU A 117 -7.41 -10.14 -20.39
N THR A 118 -8.70 -10.34 -20.20
CA THR A 118 -9.74 -10.32 -21.24
C THR A 118 -10.51 -9.02 -21.20
N ASN A 119 -11.33 -8.75 -22.22
CA ASN A 119 -12.22 -7.58 -22.22
C ASN A 119 -13.23 -7.60 -21.07
N GLU A 120 -13.61 -8.78 -20.61
CA GLU A 120 -14.56 -8.99 -19.52
C GLU A 120 -14.00 -8.53 -18.18
N ASP A 121 -12.69 -8.67 -17.97
CA ASP A 121 -12.02 -8.25 -16.74
C ASP A 121 -12.16 -6.75 -16.48
N PHE A 122 -12.22 -5.93 -17.52
CA PHE A 122 -12.42 -4.48 -17.40
C PHE A 122 -13.82 -4.10 -16.93
N SER A 123 -14.79 -5.00 -17.01
CA SER A 123 -16.17 -4.80 -16.52
C SER A 123 -16.52 -5.67 -15.32
N ALA A 124 -15.62 -6.54 -14.90
CA ALA A 124 -15.80 -7.48 -13.81
C ALA A 124 -16.14 -6.80 -12.48
N LYS A 125 -16.92 -7.48 -11.63
CA LYS A 125 -17.32 -6.97 -10.30
C LYS A 125 -17.45 -8.14 -9.35
N TYR A 126 -16.58 -8.17 -8.34
CA TYR A 126 -16.70 -9.14 -7.27
C TYR A 126 -17.51 -8.55 -6.12
N LYS A 127 -18.40 -9.35 -5.56
CA LYS A 127 -19.29 -8.93 -4.49
C LYS A 127 -19.00 -9.75 -3.24
N PHE A 128 -18.86 -9.07 -2.12
CA PHE A 128 -18.68 -9.68 -0.81
C PHE A 128 -19.80 -9.19 0.10
N THR A 129 -20.31 -10.08 0.92
CA THR A 129 -21.23 -9.74 2.01
C THR A 129 -20.50 -10.09 3.30
N PHE A 130 -20.45 -9.14 4.21
CA PHE A 130 -19.85 -9.27 5.51
C PHE A 130 -20.97 -9.23 6.55
N ASP A 131 -20.93 -10.15 7.49
CA ASP A 131 -21.83 -10.26 8.61
C ASP A 131 -21.10 -10.82 9.84
N ILE A 132 -21.80 -10.89 10.98
CA ILE A 132 -21.23 -11.34 12.25
C ILE A 132 -20.82 -12.83 12.20
N ILE A 133 -21.52 -13.64 11.41
CA ILE A 133 -21.27 -15.08 11.34
C ILE A 133 -20.07 -15.38 10.41
N GLY A 134 -19.93 -14.59 9.33
CA GLY A 134 -18.99 -14.87 8.25
C GLY A 134 -19.51 -15.91 7.26
N ASN A 135 -18.79 -16.10 6.16
CA ASN A 135 -19.10 -17.10 5.13
C ASN A 135 -17.82 -17.50 4.39
N GLU A 136 -17.92 -18.45 3.42
CA GLU A 136 -16.76 -18.94 2.64
C GLU A 136 -15.97 -17.83 1.90
N LEU A 137 -16.65 -16.74 1.54
CA LEU A 137 -16.04 -15.64 0.78
C LEU A 137 -15.55 -14.49 1.66
N ALA A 138 -16.04 -14.40 2.90
CA ALA A 138 -15.67 -13.34 3.81
C ALA A 138 -15.69 -13.82 5.27
N PRO A 139 -14.65 -13.53 6.07
CA PRO A 139 -14.65 -13.84 7.48
C PRO A 139 -15.74 -13.07 8.22
N SER A 140 -16.02 -13.47 9.47
CA SER A 140 -16.92 -12.72 10.35
C SER A 140 -16.46 -11.26 10.50
N SER A 141 -17.41 -10.36 10.62
CA SER A 141 -17.17 -8.92 10.76
C SER A 141 -17.97 -8.33 11.90
N ASN A 142 -17.42 -7.31 12.55
CA ASN A 142 -18.12 -6.59 13.62
C ASN A 142 -19.39 -5.84 13.15
N TYR A 143 -19.56 -5.70 11.82
CA TYR A 143 -20.65 -4.94 11.22
C TYR A 143 -21.15 -5.59 9.94
N ASP A 144 -22.44 -5.52 9.70
CA ASP A 144 -23.05 -5.95 8.44
C ASP A 144 -22.81 -4.92 7.34
N PHE A 145 -22.21 -5.32 6.24
CA PHE A 145 -22.08 -4.48 5.06
C PHE A 145 -21.86 -5.30 3.79
N LYS A 146 -22.00 -4.64 2.64
CA LYS A 146 -21.69 -5.26 1.34
C LYS A 146 -20.59 -4.49 0.64
N PHE A 147 -19.63 -5.21 0.12
CA PHE A 147 -18.49 -4.65 -0.62
C PHE A 147 -18.54 -5.06 -2.08
N LYS A 148 -18.09 -4.19 -2.97
CA LYS A 148 -17.80 -4.52 -4.36
C LYS A 148 -16.39 -4.09 -4.71
N ASP A 149 -15.68 -5.01 -5.34
CA ASP A 149 -14.41 -4.79 -5.98
C ASP A 149 -14.61 -4.76 -7.49
N TYR A 150 -14.21 -3.69 -8.16
CA TYR A 150 -14.39 -3.49 -9.59
C TYR A 150 -13.10 -3.77 -10.33
N ALA A 151 -13.17 -4.55 -11.41
CA ALA A 151 -12.06 -4.92 -12.27
C ALA A 151 -10.80 -5.38 -11.50
N PRO A 152 -10.91 -6.27 -10.48
CA PRO A 152 -9.81 -6.57 -9.57
C PRO A 152 -8.56 -7.11 -10.26
N ALA A 153 -8.70 -7.91 -11.33
CA ALA A 153 -7.57 -8.43 -12.11
C ALA A 153 -6.80 -7.29 -12.82
N VAL A 154 -7.53 -6.30 -13.37
CA VAL A 154 -6.93 -5.13 -14.02
C VAL A 154 -6.16 -4.28 -13.01
N PHE A 155 -6.76 -4.00 -11.84
CA PHE A 155 -6.08 -3.24 -10.79
C PHE A 155 -4.91 -4.01 -10.17
N ARG A 156 -4.95 -5.34 -10.16
CA ARG A 156 -3.78 -6.16 -9.79
C ARG A 156 -2.62 -5.91 -10.75
N GLU A 157 -2.84 -5.95 -12.06
CA GLU A 157 -1.79 -5.67 -13.04
C GLU A 157 -1.33 -4.21 -13.02
N LEU A 158 -2.23 -3.25 -12.79
CA LEU A 158 -1.85 -1.85 -12.61
C LEU A 158 -0.89 -1.68 -11.42
N ARG A 159 -1.17 -2.31 -10.26
CA ARG A 159 -0.25 -2.29 -9.11
C ARG A 159 1.11 -2.90 -9.46
N GLU A 160 1.12 -4.03 -10.19
CA GLU A 160 2.35 -4.68 -10.64
C GLU A 160 3.15 -3.77 -11.61
N ASN A 161 2.48 -3.11 -12.57
CA ASN A 161 3.11 -2.15 -13.49
C ASN A 161 3.71 -0.94 -12.76
N PHE A 162 3.11 -0.52 -11.67
CA PHE A 162 3.64 0.52 -10.78
C PHE A 162 4.65 0.00 -9.74
N HIS A 163 5.10 -1.25 -9.88
CA HIS A 163 6.05 -1.91 -8.98
C HIS A 163 5.60 -1.93 -7.51
N LEU A 164 4.30 -1.95 -7.29
CA LEU A 164 3.70 -1.95 -5.96
C LEU A 164 3.48 -3.38 -5.49
N ASP A 165 4.21 -3.78 -4.45
CA ASP A 165 4.00 -5.07 -3.80
C ASP A 165 2.64 -5.15 -3.11
N THR A 166 1.92 -6.26 -3.29
CA THR A 166 0.56 -6.42 -2.74
C THR A 166 0.56 -6.51 -1.22
N ALA A 167 1.59 -7.11 -0.60
CA ALA A 167 1.66 -7.20 0.86
C ALA A 167 1.96 -5.82 1.46
N ASP A 168 2.90 -5.06 0.87
CA ASP A 168 3.21 -3.70 1.31
C ASP A 168 2.00 -2.76 1.12
N TYR A 169 1.26 -2.91 0.02
CA TYR A 169 0.03 -2.16 -0.22
C TYR A 169 -1.02 -2.43 0.86
N LEU A 170 -1.28 -3.70 1.17
CA LEU A 170 -2.24 -4.07 2.19
C LEU A 170 -1.77 -3.66 3.59
N LEU A 171 -0.49 -3.83 3.90
CA LEU A 171 0.08 -3.45 5.19
C LEU A 171 -0.04 -1.94 5.42
N SER A 172 0.32 -1.12 4.43
CA SER A 172 0.20 0.34 4.52
C SER A 172 -1.23 0.81 4.78
N LEU A 173 -2.21 0.22 4.09
CA LEU A 173 -3.61 0.63 4.22
C LEU A 173 -4.32 0.05 5.44
N THR A 174 -4.02 -1.21 5.84
CA THR A 174 -4.91 -1.96 6.73
C THR A 174 -4.29 -2.42 8.04
N ALA A 175 -2.98 -2.18 8.29
CA ALA A 175 -2.28 -2.73 9.44
C ALA A 175 -2.85 -2.29 10.80
N LYS A 176 -3.36 -1.07 10.91
CA LYS A 176 -3.87 -0.54 12.19
C LYS A 176 -5.30 -0.01 12.15
N TYR A 177 -5.99 -0.14 11.02
CA TYR A 177 -7.32 0.46 10.82
C TYR A 177 -7.40 1.93 11.29
N ILE A 178 -6.32 2.67 11.09
CA ILE A 178 -6.22 4.08 11.44
C ILE A 178 -5.80 4.82 10.18
N LEU A 179 -6.65 5.71 9.72
CA LEU A 179 -6.37 6.62 8.62
C LEU A 179 -6.46 8.06 9.14
N SER A 180 -5.81 8.97 8.44
CA SER A 180 -6.04 10.41 8.64
C SER A 180 -7.12 10.88 7.67
N GLU A 181 -8.10 11.62 8.15
CA GLU A 181 -9.15 12.20 7.33
C GLU A 181 -8.88 13.67 7.07
N LEU A 182 -8.92 14.06 5.80
CA LEU A 182 -8.94 15.45 5.38
C LEU A 182 -10.25 15.72 4.63
N GLY A 183 -11.03 16.66 5.12
CA GLY A 183 -12.17 17.19 4.38
C GLY A 183 -11.69 17.81 3.08
N SER A 184 -12.44 17.64 1.98
CA SER A 184 -12.09 18.27 0.71
C SER A 184 -12.09 19.79 0.88
N PRO A 185 -10.98 20.47 0.64
CA PRO A 185 -10.94 21.95 0.61
C PRO A 185 -11.74 22.51 -0.57
N GLY A 186 -12.21 21.65 -1.48
CA GLY A 186 -12.96 22.01 -2.68
C GLY A 186 -14.45 21.73 -2.58
N LYS A 187 -15.21 22.27 -3.56
CA LYS A 187 -16.69 22.13 -3.68
C LYS A 187 -17.18 20.69 -3.93
N SER A 188 -16.28 19.68 -3.99
CA SER A 188 -16.64 18.30 -4.38
C SER A 188 -17.42 17.55 -3.31
N GLY A 189 -17.27 17.90 -2.03
CA GLY A 189 -17.81 17.14 -0.89
C GLY A 189 -17.26 15.72 -0.80
N SER A 190 -16.07 15.45 -1.36
CA SER A 190 -15.37 14.18 -1.24
C SER A 190 -14.58 14.13 0.05
N PHE A 191 -14.44 12.95 0.63
CA PHE A 191 -13.52 12.70 1.75
C PHE A 191 -12.25 12.09 1.21
N PHE A 192 -11.13 12.48 1.81
CA PHE A 192 -9.81 11.95 1.55
C PHE A 192 -9.29 11.31 2.83
N TYR A 193 -8.93 10.05 2.72
CA TYR A 193 -8.32 9.29 3.81
C TYR A 193 -6.91 8.92 3.39
N PHE A 194 -5.94 9.20 4.26
CA PHE A 194 -4.52 8.90 4.01
C PHE A 194 -4.12 7.64 4.76
N SER A 195 -3.37 6.76 4.10
CA SER A 195 -2.71 5.66 4.79
C SER A 195 -1.76 6.20 5.86
N ARG A 196 -1.42 5.37 6.86
CA ARG A 196 -0.60 5.78 7.98
C ARG A 196 0.79 6.31 7.56
N ASP A 197 1.36 5.74 6.52
CA ASP A 197 2.63 6.14 5.93
C ASP A 197 2.49 7.21 4.84
N TYR A 198 1.29 7.73 4.66
CA TYR A 198 0.93 8.77 3.67
C TYR A 198 1.25 8.42 2.21
N ARG A 199 1.52 7.17 1.88
CA ARG A 199 1.77 6.75 0.49
C ARG A 199 0.51 6.67 -0.35
N PHE A 200 -0.62 6.34 0.27
CA PHE A 200 -1.89 6.12 -0.40
C PHE A 200 -2.99 7.05 0.08
N ILE A 201 -3.88 7.37 -0.85
CA ILE A 201 -5.10 8.13 -0.60
C ILE A 201 -6.29 7.27 -0.98
N ILE A 202 -7.26 7.14 -0.06
CA ILE A 202 -8.60 6.65 -0.37
C ILE A 202 -9.49 7.87 -0.56
N LYS A 203 -9.96 8.08 -1.79
CA LYS A 203 -10.83 9.21 -2.14
C LYS A 203 -12.24 8.71 -2.41
N THR A 204 -13.24 9.24 -1.69
CA THR A 204 -14.64 8.98 -2.04
C THR A 204 -15.01 9.71 -3.32
N ILE A 205 -15.77 9.05 -4.19
CA ILE A 205 -16.18 9.57 -5.50
C ILE A 205 -17.67 9.43 -5.73
N ARG A 206 -18.22 10.31 -6.56
CA ARG A 206 -19.63 10.24 -6.95
C ARG A 206 -19.85 9.07 -7.92
N HIS A 207 -21.08 8.57 -7.97
CA HIS A 207 -21.43 7.46 -8.85
C HIS A 207 -21.13 7.75 -10.34
N ARG A 208 -21.28 8.99 -10.79
CA ARG A 208 -20.95 9.41 -12.16
C ARG A 208 -19.45 9.31 -12.45
N GLU A 209 -18.60 9.68 -11.47
CA GLU A 209 -17.14 9.58 -11.58
C GLU A 209 -16.70 8.10 -11.62
N HIS A 210 -17.31 7.26 -10.79
CA HIS A 210 -17.13 5.82 -10.87
C HIS A 210 -17.46 5.25 -12.25
N LYS A 211 -18.64 5.64 -12.83
CA LYS A 211 -19.01 5.19 -14.16
C LYS A 211 -18.02 5.66 -15.22
N PHE A 212 -17.56 6.90 -15.12
CA PHE A 212 -16.56 7.46 -16.02
C PHE A 212 -15.23 6.70 -15.94
N LEU A 213 -14.72 6.47 -14.71
CA LEU A 213 -13.47 5.72 -14.51
C LEU A 213 -13.58 4.30 -15.10
N MET A 214 -14.69 3.61 -14.89
CA MET A 214 -14.93 2.29 -15.51
C MET A 214 -14.94 2.35 -17.04
N LYS A 215 -15.46 3.44 -17.62
CA LYS A 215 -15.51 3.63 -19.09
C LYS A 215 -14.09 3.79 -19.67
N ILE A 216 -13.23 4.54 -18.99
CA ILE A 216 -11.86 4.83 -19.47
C ILE A 216 -10.82 3.80 -19.01
N LEU A 217 -11.20 2.85 -18.14
CA LEU A 217 -10.25 1.97 -17.45
C LEU A 217 -9.35 1.20 -18.42
N LYS A 218 -9.88 0.73 -19.55
CA LYS A 218 -9.10 0.01 -20.56
C LYS A 218 -8.05 0.92 -21.22
N ALA A 219 -8.45 2.15 -21.59
CA ALA A 219 -7.53 3.12 -22.17
C ALA A 219 -6.45 3.56 -21.16
N TYR A 220 -6.84 3.76 -19.90
CA TYR A 220 -5.91 4.06 -18.82
C TYR A 220 -4.89 2.93 -18.60
N TYR A 221 -5.36 1.68 -18.56
CA TYR A 221 -4.48 0.51 -18.42
C TYR A 221 -3.47 0.40 -19.58
N MET A 222 -3.93 0.57 -20.82
CA MET A 222 -3.06 0.56 -21.99
C MET A 222 -2.02 1.68 -21.94
N HIS A 223 -2.46 2.90 -21.58
CA HIS A 223 -1.56 4.04 -21.41
C HIS A 223 -0.47 3.77 -20.35
N VAL A 224 -0.84 3.27 -19.17
CA VAL A 224 0.13 2.95 -18.10
C VAL A 224 1.14 1.90 -18.56
N ARG A 225 0.68 0.87 -19.26
CA ARG A 225 1.54 -0.19 -19.77
C ARG A 225 2.53 0.29 -20.82
N GLU A 226 2.10 1.21 -21.69
CA GLU A 226 2.92 1.79 -22.77
C GLU A 226 3.81 2.94 -22.26
N ASN A 227 3.45 3.57 -21.14
CA ASN A 227 4.14 4.72 -20.57
C ASN A 227 4.47 4.49 -19.09
N PRO A 228 5.52 3.71 -18.75
CA PRO A 228 5.86 3.36 -17.37
C PRO A 228 6.16 4.58 -16.49
N HIS A 229 6.59 5.68 -17.09
CA HIS A 229 6.94 6.94 -16.40
C HIS A 229 5.85 8.01 -16.51
N THR A 230 4.60 7.60 -16.75
CA THR A 230 3.47 8.53 -16.83
C THR A 230 3.33 9.37 -15.56
N LEU A 231 3.03 10.67 -15.74
CA LEU A 231 2.74 11.59 -14.65
C LEU A 231 1.25 11.58 -14.22
N LEU A 232 0.42 10.76 -14.89
CA LEU A 232 -0.97 10.59 -14.45
C LEU A 232 -1.04 9.98 -13.05
N SER A 233 -2.03 10.38 -12.28
CA SER A 233 -2.30 9.77 -10.97
C SER A 233 -2.45 8.25 -11.10
N GLN A 234 -1.81 7.52 -10.19
CA GLN A 234 -1.82 6.08 -10.17
C GLN A 234 -3.04 5.58 -9.40
N PHE A 235 -3.90 4.81 -10.07
CA PHE A 235 -5.06 4.18 -9.45
C PHE A 235 -4.77 2.73 -9.13
N TYR A 236 -4.98 2.36 -7.86
CA TYR A 236 -4.65 1.03 -7.33
C TYR A 236 -5.84 0.14 -7.05
N GLY A 237 -7.05 0.73 -7.00
CA GLY A 237 -8.28 0.01 -6.76
C GLY A 237 -9.50 0.91 -6.90
N LEU A 238 -10.63 0.31 -7.28
CA LEU A 238 -11.94 0.96 -7.39
C LEU A 238 -12.99 0.10 -6.71
N HIS A 239 -13.65 0.66 -5.72
CA HIS A 239 -14.48 -0.10 -4.80
C HIS A 239 -15.79 0.60 -4.48
N ARG A 240 -16.69 -0.16 -3.83
CA ARG A 240 -17.92 0.37 -3.27
C ARG A 240 -18.30 -0.35 -1.98
N VAL A 241 -18.55 0.41 -0.93
CA VAL A 241 -19.22 -0.06 0.27
C VAL A 241 -20.72 0.23 0.16
N LYS A 242 -21.57 -0.71 0.58
CA LYS A 242 -22.99 -0.48 0.85
C LYS A 242 -23.23 -0.71 2.33
N LEU A 243 -23.57 0.36 3.04
CA LEU A 243 -23.83 0.36 4.47
C LEU A 243 -25.22 -0.23 4.78
N PRO A 244 -25.49 -0.66 6.03
CA PRO A 244 -26.84 -0.85 6.53
C PRO A 244 -27.68 0.39 6.23
N GLY A 245 -28.97 0.24 5.92
CA GLY A 245 -29.81 1.35 5.46
C GLY A 245 -29.67 1.73 3.98
N GLY A 246 -28.76 1.03 3.22
CA GLY A 246 -28.74 1.11 1.76
C GLY A 246 -27.82 2.16 1.15
N ARG A 247 -27.20 3.07 1.93
CA ARG A 247 -26.27 4.08 1.43
C ARG A 247 -25.08 3.41 0.72
N LYS A 248 -24.77 3.86 -0.48
CA LYS A 248 -23.67 3.35 -1.33
C LYS A 248 -22.59 4.41 -1.44
N ILE A 249 -21.36 4.07 -1.09
CA ILE A 249 -20.21 4.96 -1.17
C ILE A 249 -19.20 4.31 -2.13
N HIS A 250 -18.91 4.99 -3.23
CA HIS A 250 -17.86 4.60 -4.16
C HIS A 250 -16.57 5.31 -3.77
N PHE A 251 -15.46 4.64 -3.94
CA PHE A 251 -14.16 5.22 -3.64
C PHE A 251 -13.06 4.59 -4.50
N VAL A 252 -11.99 5.32 -4.66
CA VAL A 252 -10.79 4.91 -5.37
C VAL A 252 -9.61 4.96 -4.42
N VAL A 253 -8.67 4.03 -4.59
CA VAL A 253 -7.36 4.08 -3.94
C VAL A 253 -6.35 4.54 -4.96
N MET A 254 -5.55 5.56 -4.59
CA MET A 254 -4.60 6.20 -5.49
C MET A 254 -3.32 6.59 -4.75
N ASN A 255 -2.28 6.95 -5.50
CA ASN A 255 -1.04 7.45 -4.91
C ASN A 255 -1.23 8.83 -4.26
N ASN A 256 -0.42 9.10 -3.25
CA ASN A 256 -0.23 10.45 -2.73
C ASN A 256 0.94 11.11 -3.47
N LEU A 257 0.67 12.23 -4.15
CA LEU A 257 1.70 13.00 -4.87
C LEU A 257 2.56 13.85 -3.93
N PHE A 258 2.08 14.12 -2.71
CA PHE A 258 2.71 15.01 -1.73
C PHE A 258 2.99 14.26 -0.42
N PRO A 259 3.89 13.27 -0.44
CA PRO A 259 4.22 12.55 0.78
C PRO A 259 4.99 13.47 1.75
N PRO A 260 4.75 13.37 3.07
CA PRO A 260 5.28 14.30 4.07
C PRO A 260 6.81 14.24 4.24
N HIS A 261 7.48 13.23 3.68
CA HIS A 261 8.94 13.10 3.71
C HIS A 261 9.66 13.89 2.61
N ARG A 262 8.90 14.66 1.80
CA ARG A 262 9.45 15.53 0.75
C ARG A 262 9.02 16.96 0.99
N ASP A 263 9.96 17.88 0.93
CA ASP A 263 9.67 19.30 0.95
C ASP A 263 9.02 19.70 -0.37
N ILE A 264 7.82 20.23 -0.28
CA ILE A 264 7.06 20.73 -1.44
C ILE A 264 7.16 22.25 -1.44
N HIS A 265 7.89 22.80 -2.40
CA HIS A 265 8.12 24.24 -2.50
C HIS A 265 6.99 24.94 -3.26
N GLU A 266 6.48 24.32 -4.33
CA GLU A 266 5.41 24.85 -5.18
C GLU A 266 4.42 23.75 -5.54
N MET A 267 3.14 24.12 -5.64
CA MET A 267 2.06 23.23 -6.05
C MET A 267 1.26 23.87 -7.17
N TYR A 268 0.95 23.10 -8.21
CA TYR A 268 0.20 23.55 -9.37
C TYR A 268 -1.06 22.72 -9.57
N ASP A 269 -2.22 23.38 -9.73
CA ASP A 269 -3.46 22.77 -10.22
C ASP A 269 -3.55 23.00 -11.73
N LEU A 270 -2.99 22.10 -12.52
CA LEU A 270 -2.98 22.19 -13.98
C LEU A 270 -4.25 21.57 -14.56
N LYS A 271 -4.91 22.27 -15.48
CA LYS A 271 -6.12 21.83 -16.18
C LYS A 271 -6.00 21.85 -17.71
N GLY A 272 -4.85 22.29 -18.25
CA GLY A 272 -4.64 22.46 -19.67
C GLY A 272 -5.49 23.59 -20.27
N SER A 273 -5.72 24.67 -19.52
CA SER A 273 -6.56 25.80 -19.90
C SER A 273 -5.91 27.10 -19.49
N VAL A 274 -6.16 28.18 -20.22
CA VAL A 274 -5.68 29.53 -19.90
C VAL A 274 -6.79 30.43 -19.29
N ALA A 275 -8.06 30.08 -19.50
CA ALA A 275 -9.18 30.90 -19.05
C ALA A 275 -9.34 30.83 -17.52
N HIS A 276 -9.14 31.97 -16.83
CA HIS A 276 -9.18 32.09 -15.37
C HIS A 276 -8.20 31.17 -14.63
N ARG A 277 -7.06 30.89 -15.26
CA ARG A 277 -6.04 29.97 -14.76
C ARG A 277 -4.75 30.68 -14.30
N GLU A 278 -4.88 31.86 -13.76
CA GLU A 278 -3.81 32.63 -13.09
C GLU A 278 -4.12 32.76 -11.60
N GLN A 279 -3.13 32.52 -10.77
CA GLN A 279 -3.17 32.78 -9.33
C GLN A 279 -2.39 34.03 -9.05
N THR A 280 -3.10 35.09 -8.61
CA THR A 280 -2.52 36.41 -8.33
C THR A 280 -2.17 36.62 -6.86
N SER A 281 -2.54 35.68 -5.98
CA SER A 281 -2.25 35.77 -4.55
C SER A 281 -0.76 35.54 -4.29
N SER A 282 -0.13 36.46 -3.56
CA SER A 282 1.26 36.38 -3.11
C SER A 282 1.48 35.52 -1.84
N ASN A 283 0.45 34.83 -1.35
CA ASN A 283 0.56 34.02 -0.14
C ASN A 283 1.51 32.85 -0.36
N LYS A 284 2.49 32.67 0.52
CA LYS A 284 3.34 31.48 0.54
C LYS A 284 2.47 30.22 0.67
N GLY A 285 2.67 29.26 -0.24
CA GLY A 285 1.91 28.00 -0.27
C GLY A 285 0.57 28.10 -1.03
N ALA A 286 0.27 29.19 -1.72
CA ALA A 286 -0.85 29.25 -2.63
C ALA A 286 -0.68 28.23 -3.76
N VAL A 287 -1.77 27.52 -4.11
CA VAL A 287 -1.74 26.59 -5.25
C VAL A 287 -1.76 27.41 -6.53
N LEU A 288 -0.69 27.30 -7.30
CA LEU A 288 -0.50 27.93 -8.59
C LEU A 288 -1.37 27.26 -9.66
N LYS A 289 -1.52 27.88 -10.80
CA LYS A 289 -2.35 27.41 -11.90
C LYS A 289 -1.55 27.42 -13.20
N ASP A 290 -2.20 27.03 -14.30
CA ASP A 290 -1.57 26.86 -15.61
C ASP A 290 -0.76 28.09 -16.08
N MET A 291 -1.25 29.31 -15.82
CA MET A 291 -0.56 30.55 -16.25
C MET A 291 0.61 30.96 -15.33
N ASN A 292 0.80 30.25 -14.23
CA ASN A 292 1.92 30.48 -13.31
C ASN A 292 3.07 29.47 -13.51
N TRP A 293 2.88 28.51 -14.41
CA TRP A 293 3.86 27.46 -14.75
C TRP A 293 5.05 28.02 -15.54
#